data_45e346ed5ee6c8986fc9e277fe6b6ad4
#
_entry.id   45e346ed5ee6c8986fc9e277fe6b6ad4
#
_cell.length_a   1.000
_cell.length_b   1.000
_cell.length_c   1.000
_cell.angle_alpha   90.00
_cell.angle_beta   90.00
_cell.angle_gamma   90.00
#
_symmetry.space_group_name_H-M   'P 1'
#
loop_
_entity.id
_entity.type
_entity.pdbx_description
1 polymer ?
#
loop_
_entity_poly.entity_id
_entity_poly.type
_entity_poly.pdbx_seq_one_letter_code
_entity_poly.pdbx_strand_id
1 'polypeptide(L)'
;MRFFLMILIIAGFVLQMQAQQTFITKGKIEYEKLVNTYKVLEDNFTGSDNTTWVDAFKKNIAKTGSSYFDLYFNDAKSLYKPGREVQVTQRPPDWVNGQANDNVVYNDLANQTSITQKNVYENTYLLQDSLKKINWKISNDTRTIAGLECRKATATIMDSVFVVAFFSEQILCTSGPEGFNGLPGMILGLAIPRLHATWYATKLELIEVKETDMAAPKKGKVINNNQLQQQLKSLMKDWGRNANRNIWQIMI
;
A
#
# COMPACT_ATOMS: atom_id res chain seq x y z
N MET A 1 33.39 7.20 -52.84
CA MET A 1 33.09 8.30 -51.92
C MET A 1 31.57 8.52 -51.66
N ARG A 2 30.72 8.60 -52.69
CA ARG A 2 29.27 8.77 -52.52
C ARG A 2 28.56 7.60 -51.78
N PHE A 3 28.98 6.37 -52.00
CA PHE A 3 28.40 5.18 -51.33
C PHE A 3 28.75 5.13 -49.81
N PHE A 4 29.96 5.57 -49.44
CA PHE A 4 30.38 5.63 -48.03
C PHE A 4 29.63 6.70 -47.24
N LEU A 5 29.31 7.82 -47.91
CA LEU A 5 28.52 8.90 -47.28
C LEU A 5 27.08 8.48 -47.02
N MET A 6 26.50 7.67 -47.91
CA MET A 6 25.13 7.16 -47.77
C MET A 6 24.99 6.15 -46.65
N ILE A 7 25.97 5.28 -46.41
CA ILE A 7 26.03 4.33 -45.32
C ILE A 7 26.18 5.05 -43.96
N LEU A 8 26.94 6.14 -43.91
CA LEU A 8 27.14 6.94 -42.71
C LEU A 8 25.82 7.67 -42.28
N ILE A 9 25.03 8.13 -43.26
CA ILE A 9 23.76 8.78 -43.02
C ILE A 9 22.70 7.76 -42.51
N ILE A 10 22.66 6.55 -43.05
CA ILE A 10 21.76 5.48 -42.59
C ILE A 10 22.15 4.98 -41.19
N ALA A 11 23.44 4.85 -40.87
CA ALA A 11 23.93 4.49 -39.55
C ALA A 11 23.60 5.57 -38.49
N GLY A 12 23.61 6.86 -38.86
CA GLY A 12 23.20 7.97 -37.99
C GLY A 12 21.71 7.98 -37.67
N PHE A 13 20.86 7.48 -38.57
CA PHE A 13 19.40 7.41 -38.34
C PHE A 13 18.99 6.23 -37.43
N VAL A 14 19.77 5.14 -37.41
CA VAL A 14 19.49 3.97 -36.57
C VAL A 14 19.81 4.24 -35.08
N LEU A 15 20.76 5.16 -34.82
CA LEU A 15 21.14 5.53 -33.45
C LEU A 15 20.16 6.48 -32.74
N GLN A 16 19.15 7.00 -33.42
CA GLN A 16 18.12 7.89 -32.83
C GLN A 16 16.81 7.18 -32.49
N MET A 17 16.74 5.86 -32.55
CA MET A 17 15.66 5.13 -31.87
C MET A 17 15.93 5.11 -30.36
N GLN A 18 15.97 6.27 -29.75
CA GLN A 18 15.77 6.40 -28.30
C GLN A 18 14.37 5.85 -28.03
N ALA A 19 14.30 4.76 -27.29
CA ALA A 19 13.03 4.22 -26.82
C ALA A 19 12.29 5.37 -26.13
N GLN A 20 11.22 5.86 -26.74
CA GLN A 20 10.34 6.84 -26.10
C GLN A 20 9.81 6.18 -24.85
N GLN A 21 10.26 6.62 -23.70
CA GLN A 21 9.79 6.13 -22.43
C GLN A 21 8.33 6.59 -22.29
N THR A 22 7.39 5.69 -22.56
CA THR A 22 5.96 5.99 -22.46
C THR A 22 5.60 6.01 -20.98
N PHE A 23 5.25 7.19 -20.48
CA PHE A 23 4.78 7.35 -19.11
C PHE A 23 3.30 6.97 -19.02
N ILE A 24 2.97 6.32 -17.91
CA ILE A 24 1.60 5.90 -17.58
C ILE A 24 0.99 6.95 -16.66
N THR A 25 -0.06 7.61 -17.13
CA THR A 25 -0.73 8.71 -16.41
C THR A 25 -2.04 8.30 -15.74
N LYS A 26 -2.65 7.20 -16.18
CA LYS A 26 -3.93 6.71 -15.67
C LYS A 26 -4.04 5.19 -15.81
N GLY A 27 -4.87 4.61 -14.95
CA GLY A 27 -5.10 3.17 -14.98
C GLY A 27 -5.63 2.63 -13.66
N LYS A 28 -5.62 1.31 -13.56
CA LYS A 28 -5.97 0.54 -12.37
C LYS A 28 -4.86 -0.43 -12.03
N ILE A 29 -4.52 -0.53 -10.75
CA ILE A 29 -3.58 -1.52 -10.23
C ILE A 29 -4.32 -2.42 -9.24
N GLU A 30 -4.20 -3.73 -9.42
CA GLU A 30 -4.60 -4.70 -8.40
C GLU A 30 -3.40 -4.97 -7.49
N TYR A 31 -3.61 -4.87 -6.18
CA TYR A 31 -2.64 -5.24 -5.15
C TYR A 31 -3.10 -6.48 -4.41
N GLU A 32 -2.17 -7.37 -4.12
CA GLU A 32 -2.32 -8.43 -3.14
C GLU A 32 -1.64 -8.00 -1.83
N LYS A 33 -2.41 -7.95 -0.75
CA LYS A 33 -1.92 -7.79 0.62
C LYS A 33 -1.72 -9.17 1.23
N LEU A 34 -0.50 -9.49 1.65
CA LEU A 34 -0.15 -10.71 2.35
C LEU A 34 0.18 -10.40 3.80
N VAL A 35 -0.40 -11.15 4.73
CA VAL A 35 -0.11 -11.07 6.17
C VAL A 35 0.37 -12.43 6.66
N ASN A 36 1.54 -12.49 7.30
CA ASN A 36 2.01 -13.70 7.95
C ASN A 36 1.27 -13.93 9.27
N THR A 37 0.15 -14.65 9.22
CA THR A 37 -0.77 -14.88 10.33
C THR A 37 -0.11 -15.60 11.51
N TYR A 38 0.85 -16.49 11.24
CA TYR A 38 1.57 -17.21 12.30
C TYR A 38 2.46 -16.26 13.10
N LYS A 39 3.16 -15.33 12.42
CA LYS A 39 3.98 -14.32 13.08
C LYS A 39 3.13 -13.32 13.87
N VAL A 40 1.98 -12.95 13.34
CA VAL A 40 1.01 -12.11 14.06
C VAL A 40 0.56 -12.78 15.36
N LEU A 41 0.23 -14.07 15.30
CA LEU A 41 -0.15 -14.84 16.50
C LEU A 41 1.01 -14.96 17.49
N GLU A 42 2.20 -15.32 17.03
CA GLU A 42 3.39 -15.41 17.89
C GLU A 42 3.61 -14.10 18.64
N ASP A 43 3.58 -12.97 17.95
CA ASP A 43 3.80 -11.66 18.57
C ASP A 43 2.71 -11.28 19.58
N ASN A 44 1.45 -11.60 19.29
CA ASN A 44 0.32 -11.27 20.17
C ASN A 44 0.35 -12.07 21.48
N PHE A 45 0.87 -13.29 21.44
CA PHE A 45 0.90 -14.22 22.59
C PHE A 45 2.30 -14.47 23.14
N THR A 46 3.32 -13.73 22.69
CA THR A 46 4.70 -13.84 23.24
C THR A 46 4.71 -13.62 24.75
N GLY A 47 5.28 -14.58 25.49
CA GLY A 47 5.42 -14.52 26.97
C GLY A 47 4.11 -14.80 27.72
N SER A 48 3.10 -15.39 27.08
CA SER A 48 1.96 -16.01 27.74
C SER A 48 2.19 -17.53 27.87
N ASP A 49 1.57 -18.17 28.86
CA ASP A 49 1.59 -19.63 29.02
C ASP A 49 0.74 -20.36 27.97
N ASN A 50 0.23 -19.64 26.97
CA ASN A 50 -0.70 -20.13 25.95
C ASN A 50 -0.04 -20.67 24.68
N THR A 51 1.24 -21.08 24.72
CA THR A 51 1.96 -21.61 23.55
C THR A 51 1.25 -22.82 22.92
N THR A 52 0.76 -23.74 23.75
CA THR A 52 0.01 -24.92 23.30
C THR A 52 -1.27 -24.55 22.53
N TRP A 53 -1.99 -23.53 22.99
CA TRP A 53 -3.19 -23.05 22.28
C TRP A 53 -2.82 -22.40 20.95
N VAL A 54 -1.77 -21.56 20.90
CA VAL A 54 -1.28 -20.95 19.68
C VAL A 54 -0.92 -22.00 18.63
N ASP A 55 -0.21 -23.04 19.04
CA ASP A 55 0.20 -24.13 18.14
C ASP A 55 -1.01 -24.96 17.66
N ALA A 56 -2.00 -25.20 18.50
CA ALA A 56 -3.25 -25.83 18.12
C ALA A 56 -4.06 -24.94 17.14
N PHE A 57 -4.11 -23.64 17.37
CA PHE A 57 -4.81 -22.70 16.54
C PHE A 57 -4.17 -22.56 15.14
N LYS A 58 -2.85 -22.54 15.05
CA LYS A 58 -2.10 -22.50 13.78
C LYS A 58 -2.43 -23.68 12.85
N LYS A 59 -2.80 -24.86 13.40
CA LYS A 59 -3.19 -26.02 12.61
C LYS A 59 -4.48 -25.80 11.81
N ASN A 60 -5.32 -24.86 12.24
CA ASN A 60 -6.66 -24.63 11.69
C ASN A 60 -6.75 -23.38 10.82
N ILE A 61 -5.67 -22.63 10.65
CA ILE A 61 -5.65 -21.40 9.85
C ILE A 61 -4.51 -21.42 8.82
N ALA A 62 -4.68 -20.67 7.74
CA ALA A 62 -3.63 -20.49 6.76
C ALA A 62 -2.45 -19.71 7.36
N LYS A 63 -1.21 -20.12 7.04
CA LYS A 63 0.02 -19.43 7.46
C LYS A 63 0.08 -17.99 6.97
N THR A 64 -0.53 -17.73 5.81
CA THR A 64 -0.58 -16.41 5.17
C THR A 64 -2.02 -16.07 4.84
N GLY A 65 -2.49 -14.94 5.32
CA GLY A 65 -3.74 -14.33 4.89
C GLY A 65 -3.51 -13.48 3.65
N SER A 66 -4.40 -13.60 2.66
CA SER A 66 -4.35 -12.81 1.42
C SER A 66 -5.64 -12.01 1.26
N SER A 67 -5.51 -10.74 0.83
CA SER A 67 -6.61 -9.84 0.50
C SER A 67 -6.24 -9.03 -0.72
N TYR A 68 -7.23 -8.69 -1.57
CA TYR A 68 -6.99 -7.94 -2.79
C TYR A 68 -7.61 -6.56 -2.72
N PHE A 69 -6.88 -5.60 -3.30
CA PHE A 69 -7.27 -4.19 -3.36
C PHE A 69 -7.07 -3.65 -4.75
N ASP A 70 -7.92 -2.72 -5.14
CA ASP A 70 -7.83 -1.98 -6.38
C ASP A 70 -7.39 -0.55 -6.11
N LEU A 71 -6.41 -0.05 -6.86
CA LEU A 71 -6.03 1.36 -6.88
C LEU A 71 -6.31 1.93 -8.26
N TYR A 72 -7.30 2.80 -8.36
CA TYR A 72 -7.57 3.61 -9.55
C TYR A 72 -6.77 4.90 -9.46
N PHE A 73 -6.21 5.35 -10.57
CA PHE A 73 -5.40 6.56 -10.57
C PHE A 73 -5.46 7.32 -11.89
N ASN A 74 -5.24 8.62 -11.79
CA ASN A 74 -4.81 9.50 -12.86
C ASN A 74 -3.62 10.32 -12.36
N ASP A 75 -3.17 11.31 -13.12
CA ASP A 75 -2.05 12.19 -12.76
C ASP A 75 -2.25 13.03 -11.49
N ALA A 76 -3.51 13.32 -11.12
CA ALA A 76 -3.86 14.20 -10.01
C ALA A 76 -4.48 13.49 -8.80
N LYS A 77 -5.06 12.30 -8.97
CA LYS A 77 -5.88 11.64 -7.95
C LYS A 77 -5.64 10.14 -7.91
N SER A 78 -5.90 9.53 -6.76
CA SER A 78 -5.96 8.07 -6.62
C SER A 78 -7.05 7.64 -5.65
N LEU A 79 -7.62 6.45 -5.90
CA LEU A 79 -8.57 5.79 -5.01
C LEU A 79 -8.14 4.34 -4.80
N TYR A 80 -7.70 4.02 -3.60
CA TYR A 80 -7.42 2.67 -3.12
C TYR A 80 -8.62 2.14 -2.36
N LYS A 81 -9.10 0.93 -2.68
CA LYS A 81 -10.28 0.32 -2.04
C LYS A 81 -10.22 -1.19 -2.11
N PRO A 82 -11.02 -1.92 -1.28
CA PRO A 82 -11.17 -3.36 -1.42
C PRO A 82 -11.48 -3.77 -2.87
N GLY A 83 -10.77 -4.78 -3.35
CA GLY A 83 -10.89 -5.35 -4.68
C GLY A 83 -11.71 -6.62 -4.70
N ARG A 84 -11.28 -7.61 -5.50
CA ARG A 84 -11.96 -8.90 -5.60
C ARG A 84 -11.92 -9.70 -4.30
N GLU A 85 -12.98 -10.40 -4.01
CA GLU A 85 -13.01 -11.37 -2.92
C GLU A 85 -12.31 -12.68 -3.30
N VAL A 86 -11.67 -13.30 -2.32
CA VAL A 86 -11.09 -14.63 -2.45
C VAL A 86 -11.82 -15.59 -1.54
N GLN A 87 -12.32 -16.67 -2.11
CA GLN A 87 -12.84 -17.78 -1.30
C GLN A 87 -11.66 -18.57 -0.72
N VAL A 88 -11.37 -18.35 0.56
CA VAL A 88 -10.33 -19.08 1.28
C VAL A 88 -10.99 -20.04 2.26
N THR A 89 -10.71 -21.32 2.15
CA THR A 89 -11.29 -22.37 3.00
C THR A 89 -10.84 -22.30 4.46
N GLN A 90 -9.70 -21.67 4.73
CA GLN A 90 -9.12 -21.48 6.09
C GLN A 90 -8.79 -20.00 6.32
N ARG A 91 -9.78 -19.13 6.13
CA ARG A 91 -9.58 -17.69 6.34
C ARG A 91 -9.22 -17.42 7.80
N PRO A 92 -8.09 -16.73 8.07
CA PRO A 92 -7.79 -16.28 9.40
C PRO A 92 -8.88 -15.32 9.91
N PRO A 93 -9.24 -15.36 11.21
CA PRO A 93 -10.16 -14.38 11.78
C PRO A 93 -9.68 -12.94 11.58
N ASP A 94 -10.61 -12.00 11.50
CA ASP A 94 -10.29 -10.59 11.22
C ASP A 94 -9.33 -9.97 12.24
N TRP A 95 -9.39 -10.40 13.50
CA TRP A 95 -8.46 -9.93 14.54
C TRP A 95 -7.01 -10.39 14.32
N VAL A 96 -6.77 -11.47 13.55
CA VAL A 96 -5.42 -11.92 13.14
C VAL A 96 -4.94 -11.13 11.93
N ASN A 97 -5.81 -10.89 10.96
CA ASN A 97 -5.47 -10.10 9.77
C ASN A 97 -5.27 -8.61 10.07
N GLY A 98 -5.65 -8.18 11.26
CA GLY A 98 -5.60 -6.80 11.72
C GLY A 98 -6.91 -6.05 11.51
N GLN A 99 -7.09 -5.00 12.27
CA GLN A 99 -8.19 -4.05 12.11
C GLN A 99 -7.96 -3.21 10.84
N ALA A 100 -9.03 -2.62 10.30
CA ALA A 100 -8.98 -1.73 9.16
C ALA A 100 -8.41 -2.40 7.87
N ASN A 101 -8.86 -3.63 7.57
CA ASN A 101 -8.50 -4.35 6.34
C ASN A 101 -9.28 -3.91 5.09
N ASP A 102 -10.31 -3.10 5.24
CA ASP A 102 -11.23 -2.66 4.19
C ASP A 102 -11.18 -1.14 3.98
N ASN A 103 -10.02 -0.55 4.20
CA ASN A 103 -9.82 0.89 4.02
C ASN A 103 -10.15 1.34 2.60
N VAL A 104 -10.85 2.48 2.51
CA VAL A 104 -11.02 3.22 1.26
C VAL A 104 -10.26 4.52 1.38
N VAL A 105 -9.21 4.70 0.57
CA VAL A 105 -8.33 5.86 0.65
C VAL A 105 -8.37 6.63 -0.66
N TYR A 106 -8.89 7.85 -0.60
CA TYR A 106 -8.86 8.80 -1.70
C TYR A 106 -7.80 9.86 -1.44
N ASN A 107 -6.88 10.02 -2.40
CA ASN A 107 -5.87 11.07 -2.38
C ASN A 107 -6.09 12.04 -3.54
N ASP A 108 -6.14 13.33 -3.23
CA ASP A 108 -6.05 14.42 -4.18
C ASP A 108 -4.63 14.99 -4.12
N LEU A 109 -3.81 14.59 -5.09
CA LEU A 109 -2.39 14.95 -5.13
C LEU A 109 -2.20 16.43 -5.50
N ALA A 110 -3.12 17.00 -6.29
CA ALA A 110 -3.08 18.39 -6.67
C ALA A 110 -3.37 19.32 -5.48
N ASN A 111 -4.36 18.98 -4.65
CA ASN A 111 -4.75 19.73 -3.47
C ASN A 111 -4.04 19.28 -2.19
N GLN A 112 -3.18 18.27 -2.25
CA GLN A 112 -2.44 17.71 -1.13
C GLN A 112 -3.35 17.23 0.02
N THR A 113 -4.52 16.68 -0.29
CA THR A 113 -5.52 16.20 0.68
C THR A 113 -5.79 14.71 0.55
N SER A 114 -6.18 14.10 1.67
CA SER A 114 -6.56 12.69 1.75
C SER A 114 -7.88 12.54 2.50
N ILE A 115 -8.76 11.70 1.97
CA ILE A 115 -9.99 11.29 2.63
C ILE A 115 -9.95 9.76 2.76
N THR A 116 -9.95 9.27 4.00
CA THR A 116 -9.87 7.83 4.26
C THR A 116 -11.07 7.38 5.08
N GLN A 117 -11.81 6.40 4.57
CA GLN A 117 -12.81 5.68 5.35
C GLN A 117 -12.16 4.46 5.98
N LYS A 118 -12.28 4.32 7.29
CA LYS A 118 -11.79 3.17 8.06
C LYS A 118 -12.88 2.61 8.96
N ASN A 119 -12.99 1.29 8.97
CA ASN A 119 -13.77 0.58 9.98
C ASN A 119 -12.83 0.15 11.11
N VAL A 120 -13.06 0.68 12.30
CA VAL A 120 -12.25 0.39 13.49
C VAL A 120 -13.19 -0.14 14.55
N TYR A 121 -13.13 -1.45 14.81
CA TYR A 121 -14.11 -2.18 15.63
C TYR A 121 -15.53 -1.94 15.11
N GLU A 122 -16.42 -1.42 15.93
CA GLU A 122 -17.83 -1.16 15.60
C GLU A 122 -18.05 0.23 14.95
N ASN A 123 -17.01 1.03 14.81
CA ASN A 123 -17.13 2.40 14.35
C ASN A 123 -16.55 2.58 12.94
N THR A 124 -17.27 3.31 12.10
CA THR A 124 -16.75 3.81 10.82
C THR A 124 -16.29 5.26 11.00
N TYR A 125 -15.05 5.53 10.67
CA TYR A 125 -14.44 6.87 10.67
C TYR A 125 -14.21 7.36 9.26
N LEU A 126 -14.39 8.66 9.07
CA LEU A 126 -14.02 9.39 7.85
C LEU A 126 -12.89 10.36 8.22
N LEU A 127 -11.66 9.96 7.93
CA LEU A 127 -10.49 10.79 8.21
C LEU A 127 -10.31 11.79 7.07
N GLN A 128 -10.29 13.07 7.40
CA GLN A 128 -9.99 14.15 6.47
C GLN A 128 -8.72 14.83 6.92
N ASP A 129 -7.68 14.79 6.08
CA ASP A 129 -6.36 15.30 6.44
C ASP A 129 -5.56 15.72 5.20
N SER A 130 -4.39 16.32 5.41
CA SER A 130 -3.40 16.48 4.35
C SER A 130 -2.78 15.12 3.99
N LEU A 131 -2.15 15.02 2.81
CA LEU A 131 -1.35 13.84 2.45
C LEU A 131 -0.27 13.56 3.51
N LYS A 132 -0.01 12.27 3.76
CA LYS A 132 1.05 11.86 4.70
C LYS A 132 2.41 12.38 4.21
N LYS A 133 3.12 13.11 5.06
CA LYS A 133 4.51 13.51 4.79
C LYS A 133 5.44 12.41 5.27
N ILE A 134 6.07 11.70 4.33
CA ILE A 134 6.96 10.58 4.62
C ILE A 134 8.36 10.93 4.13
N ASN A 135 9.34 10.84 5.01
CA ASN A 135 10.75 11.09 4.68
C ASN A 135 11.40 9.83 4.10
N TRP A 136 11.29 9.67 2.79
CA TRP A 136 11.84 8.53 2.08
C TRP A 136 13.35 8.65 1.86
N LYS A 137 14.06 7.54 2.05
CA LYS A 137 15.45 7.34 1.63
C LYS A 137 15.45 6.40 0.45
N ILE A 138 15.72 6.92 -0.75
CA ILE A 138 15.77 6.15 -1.99
C ILE A 138 17.13 5.50 -2.12
N SER A 139 17.18 4.22 -2.53
CA SER A 139 18.41 3.49 -2.86
C SER A 139 18.49 3.14 -4.34
N ASN A 140 19.63 2.59 -4.76
CA ASN A 140 19.82 2.12 -6.13
C ASN A 140 19.38 0.66 -6.33
N ASP A 141 18.89 -0.01 -5.27
CA ASP A 141 18.36 -1.36 -5.41
C ASP A 141 17.12 -1.32 -6.31
N THR A 142 17.05 -2.20 -7.28
CA THR A 142 15.91 -2.32 -8.20
C THR A 142 15.25 -3.68 -8.12
N ARG A 143 13.97 -3.74 -8.54
CA ARG A 143 13.18 -4.96 -8.66
C ARG A 143 12.12 -4.77 -9.73
N THR A 144 11.79 -5.81 -10.46
CA THR A 144 10.63 -5.80 -11.36
C THR A 144 9.37 -6.21 -10.61
N ILE A 145 8.32 -5.38 -10.69
CA ILE A 145 6.98 -5.65 -10.12
C ILE A 145 5.94 -5.30 -11.17
N ALA A 146 4.99 -6.21 -11.43
CA ALA A 146 3.96 -6.06 -12.46
C ALA A 146 4.53 -5.66 -13.84
N GLY A 147 5.72 -6.16 -14.17
CA GLY A 147 6.41 -5.86 -15.45
C GLY A 147 7.15 -4.52 -15.50
N LEU A 148 7.11 -3.71 -14.43
CA LEU A 148 7.78 -2.41 -14.37
C LEU A 148 9.03 -2.48 -13.48
N GLU A 149 10.07 -1.76 -13.89
CA GLU A 149 11.24 -1.56 -13.04
C GLU A 149 10.88 -0.64 -11.87
N CYS A 150 11.22 -1.07 -10.66
CA CYS A 150 10.94 -0.35 -9.43
C CYS A 150 12.22 -0.13 -8.63
N ARG A 151 12.43 1.08 -8.15
CA ARG A 151 13.50 1.44 -7.22
C ARG A 151 13.02 1.28 -5.78
N LYS A 152 13.94 0.90 -4.91
CA LYS A 152 13.66 0.74 -3.48
C LYS A 152 13.77 2.07 -2.75
N ALA A 153 12.84 2.28 -1.83
CA ALA A 153 12.90 3.35 -0.84
C ALA A 153 12.59 2.81 0.55
N THR A 154 13.10 3.46 1.58
CA THR A 154 12.84 3.12 2.97
C THR A 154 12.46 4.35 3.76
N ALA A 155 11.62 4.17 4.78
CA ALA A 155 11.24 5.22 5.71
C ALA A 155 10.98 4.65 7.11
N THR A 156 10.99 5.51 8.11
CA THR A 156 10.46 5.21 9.43
C THR A 156 9.28 6.14 9.68
N ILE A 157 8.13 5.57 10.01
CA ILE A 157 6.90 6.31 10.34
C ILE A 157 6.51 6.05 11.79
N MET A 158 5.69 6.92 12.37
CA MET A 158 5.21 6.78 13.76
C MET A 158 6.36 6.46 14.74
N ASP A 159 7.51 7.13 14.57
CA ASP A 159 8.75 7.06 15.36
C ASP A 159 9.49 5.71 15.34
N SER A 160 8.84 4.60 14.99
CA SER A 160 9.47 3.26 15.12
C SER A 160 9.04 2.23 14.07
N VAL A 161 8.13 2.54 13.18
CA VAL A 161 7.65 1.59 12.16
C VAL A 161 8.46 1.73 10.89
N PHE A 162 9.35 0.77 10.66
CA PHE A 162 10.14 0.72 9.44
C PHE A 162 9.29 0.25 8.25
N VAL A 163 9.44 0.94 7.14
CA VAL A 163 8.72 0.69 5.89
C VAL A 163 9.69 0.57 4.74
N VAL A 164 9.47 -0.42 3.89
CA VAL A 164 10.18 -0.61 2.63
C VAL A 164 9.17 -0.47 1.48
N ALA A 165 9.47 0.41 0.54
CA ALA A 165 8.67 0.62 -0.66
C ALA A 165 9.50 0.32 -1.92
N PHE A 166 8.82 -0.16 -2.97
CA PHE A 166 9.33 -0.26 -4.32
C PHE A 166 8.41 0.55 -5.24
N PHE A 167 8.94 1.54 -5.92
CA PHE A 167 8.15 2.46 -6.75
C PHE A 167 8.69 2.53 -8.18
N SER A 168 7.80 2.73 -9.13
CA SER A 168 8.15 2.91 -10.54
C SER A 168 7.91 4.34 -10.99
N GLU A 169 8.95 4.96 -11.55
CA GLU A 169 8.90 6.30 -12.13
C GLU A 169 8.16 6.33 -13.48
N GLN A 170 7.86 5.14 -14.05
CA GLN A 170 7.09 5.02 -15.29
C GLN A 170 5.60 5.39 -15.09
N ILE A 171 5.08 5.35 -13.86
CA ILE A 171 3.73 5.78 -13.50
C ILE A 171 3.83 7.13 -12.79
N LEU A 172 3.32 8.20 -13.40
CA LEU A 172 3.50 9.57 -12.90
C LEU A 172 2.72 9.89 -11.61
N CYS A 173 1.68 9.12 -11.32
CA CYS A 173 0.91 9.27 -10.07
C CYS A 173 1.74 8.86 -8.86
N THR A 174 2.02 9.79 -7.95
CA THR A 174 2.87 9.60 -6.75
C THR A 174 2.07 9.03 -5.58
N SER A 175 1.43 7.90 -5.77
CA SER A 175 0.54 7.25 -4.81
C SER A 175 0.92 5.80 -4.58
N GLY A 176 0.14 5.07 -3.75
CA GLY A 176 0.35 3.66 -3.44
C GLY A 176 -0.71 3.10 -2.49
N PRO A 177 -0.56 1.84 -2.06
CA PRO A 177 -1.49 1.19 -1.15
C PRO A 177 -1.57 1.92 0.20
N GLU A 178 -2.72 1.84 0.87
CA GLU A 178 -2.99 2.44 2.20
C GLU A 178 -2.68 3.95 2.30
N GLY A 179 -2.71 4.66 1.18
CA GLY A 179 -2.41 6.09 1.13
C GLY A 179 -0.92 6.46 1.28
N PHE A 180 -0.01 5.51 1.15
CA PHE A 180 1.41 5.80 1.04
C PHE A 180 1.67 6.59 -0.24
N ASN A 181 2.48 7.65 -0.13
CA ASN A 181 2.73 8.60 -1.22
C ASN A 181 4.09 9.28 -1.05
N GLY A 182 4.42 10.21 -1.95
CA GLY A 182 5.59 11.11 -1.84
C GLY A 182 6.88 10.55 -2.43
N LEU A 183 6.84 9.40 -3.13
CA LEU A 183 7.93 8.94 -3.99
C LEU A 183 7.72 9.46 -5.42
N PRO A 184 8.76 9.60 -6.25
CA PRO A 184 8.64 10.09 -7.62
C PRO A 184 8.07 9.01 -8.56
N GLY A 185 6.85 8.56 -8.29
CA GLY A 185 6.14 7.52 -9.02
C GLY A 185 5.24 6.68 -8.13
N MET A 186 4.61 5.67 -8.74
CA MET A 186 3.65 4.77 -8.07
C MET A 186 4.37 3.70 -7.24
N ILE A 187 3.95 3.53 -6.00
CA ILE A 187 4.42 2.46 -5.11
C ILE A 187 3.74 1.15 -5.52
N LEU A 188 4.50 0.23 -6.13
CA LEU A 188 4.01 -1.07 -6.59
C LEU A 188 4.31 -2.20 -5.59
N GLY A 189 5.21 -1.98 -4.66
CA GLY A 189 5.51 -2.89 -3.56
C GLY A 189 5.66 -2.14 -2.25
N LEU A 190 5.09 -2.67 -1.19
CA LEU A 190 5.18 -2.10 0.16
C LEU A 190 5.36 -3.23 1.16
N ALA A 191 6.27 -3.09 2.10
CA ALA A 191 6.45 -4.04 3.20
C ALA A 191 6.59 -3.30 4.53
N ILE A 192 5.88 -3.80 5.53
CA ILE A 192 5.91 -3.30 6.91
C ILE A 192 6.23 -4.48 7.83
N PRO A 193 7.53 -4.76 8.07
CA PRO A 193 7.95 -5.95 8.82
C PRO A 193 7.32 -6.05 10.21
N ARG A 194 7.15 -4.92 10.90
CA ARG A 194 6.53 -4.85 12.24
C ARG A 194 5.08 -5.34 12.26
N LEU A 195 4.39 -5.25 11.12
CA LEU A 195 3.01 -5.75 10.96
C LEU A 195 2.96 -7.12 10.27
N HIS A 196 4.12 -7.68 9.88
CA HIS A 196 4.23 -8.90 9.06
C HIS A 196 3.38 -8.83 7.79
N ALA A 197 3.24 -7.65 7.21
CA ALA A 197 2.38 -7.36 6.07
C ALA A 197 3.19 -6.86 4.87
N THR A 198 2.79 -7.31 3.69
CA THR A 198 3.32 -6.85 2.40
C THR A 198 2.19 -6.61 1.42
N TRP A 199 2.36 -5.65 0.53
CA TRP A 199 1.47 -5.38 -0.60
C TRP A 199 2.29 -5.46 -1.87
N TYR A 200 1.79 -6.17 -2.88
CA TYR A 200 2.41 -6.25 -4.20
C TYR A 200 1.38 -5.99 -5.28
N ALA A 201 1.74 -5.14 -6.25
CA ALA A 201 0.98 -5.01 -7.46
C ALA A 201 1.05 -6.32 -8.24
N THR A 202 -0.10 -6.96 -8.46
CA THR A 202 -0.23 -8.21 -9.21
C THR A 202 -0.59 -7.94 -10.66
N LYS A 203 -1.31 -6.83 -10.93
CA LYS A 203 -1.78 -6.48 -12.26
C LYS A 203 -1.84 -4.96 -12.42
N LEU A 204 -1.40 -4.48 -13.59
CA LEU A 204 -1.62 -3.12 -14.07
C LEU A 204 -2.51 -3.16 -15.29
N GLU A 205 -3.60 -2.41 -15.28
CA GLU A 205 -4.55 -2.26 -16.37
C GLU A 205 -4.54 -0.81 -16.86
N LEU A 206 -4.19 -0.62 -18.13
CA LEU A 206 -4.22 0.68 -18.78
C LEU A 206 -5.65 0.93 -19.28
N ILE A 207 -6.47 1.51 -18.44
CA ILE A 207 -7.89 1.80 -18.70
C ILE A 207 -8.18 3.28 -18.59
N GLU A 208 -9.24 3.71 -19.24
CA GLU A 208 -9.83 5.03 -18.97
C GLU A 208 -10.49 4.99 -17.58
N VAL A 209 -10.06 5.91 -16.71
CA VAL A 209 -10.59 6.07 -15.36
C VAL A 209 -11.54 7.26 -15.34
N LYS A 210 -12.82 7.02 -15.08
CA LYS A 210 -13.83 8.06 -14.98
C LYS A 210 -13.80 8.70 -13.60
N GLU A 211 -14.24 9.94 -13.46
CA GLU A 211 -14.39 10.62 -12.17
C GLU A 211 -15.29 9.83 -11.19
N THR A 212 -16.30 9.11 -11.72
CA THR A 212 -17.17 8.23 -10.92
C THR A 212 -16.44 7.05 -10.30
N ASP A 213 -15.38 6.55 -10.94
CA ASP A 213 -14.60 5.41 -10.47
C ASP A 213 -13.68 5.80 -9.30
N MET A 214 -13.40 7.10 -9.16
CA MET A 214 -12.56 7.72 -8.13
C MET A 214 -13.33 8.61 -7.17
N ALA A 215 -14.61 8.31 -6.91
CA ALA A 215 -15.39 9.08 -5.95
C ALA A 215 -14.85 8.91 -4.51
N ALA A 216 -14.57 10.03 -3.82
CA ALA A 216 -14.13 10.02 -2.44
C ALA A 216 -15.20 9.39 -1.51
N PRO A 217 -14.81 8.63 -0.48
CA PRO A 217 -15.74 8.09 0.50
C PRO A 217 -16.41 9.21 1.29
N LYS A 218 -17.64 8.95 1.75
CA LYS A 218 -18.47 9.95 2.46
C LYS A 218 -19.04 9.44 3.78
N LYS A 219 -18.88 8.15 4.08
CA LYS A 219 -19.50 7.51 5.23
C LYS A 219 -18.55 7.47 6.42
N GLY A 220 -19.03 7.82 7.59
CA GLY A 220 -18.32 7.70 8.85
C GLY A 220 -18.31 8.98 9.68
N LYS A 221 -17.86 8.86 10.92
CA LYS A 221 -17.63 10.00 11.82
C LYS A 221 -16.41 10.78 11.34
N VAL A 222 -16.58 12.05 11.02
CA VAL A 222 -15.50 12.91 10.55
C VAL A 222 -14.53 13.22 11.67
N ILE A 223 -13.25 12.88 11.49
CA ILE A 223 -12.15 13.19 12.40
C ILE A 223 -10.85 13.33 11.58
N ASN A 224 -9.75 13.76 12.21
CA ASN A 224 -8.42 13.71 11.62
C ASN A 224 -7.55 12.60 12.22
N ASN A 225 -6.38 12.34 11.62
CA ASN A 225 -5.45 11.30 12.07
C ASN A 225 -5.01 11.49 13.54
N ASN A 226 -4.73 12.72 13.96
CA ASN A 226 -4.32 13.00 15.34
C ASN A 226 -5.42 12.66 16.34
N GLN A 227 -6.67 13.03 16.04
CA GLN A 227 -7.83 12.72 16.89
C GLN A 227 -8.05 11.21 17.00
N LEU A 228 -7.97 10.47 15.86
CA LEU A 228 -8.07 9.01 15.90
C LEU A 228 -6.95 8.40 16.74
N GLN A 229 -5.70 8.83 16.55
CA GLN A 229 -4.57 8.31 17.32
C GLN A 229 -4.72 8.55 18.83
N GLN A 230 -5.19 9.73 19.23
CA GLN A 230 -5.45 10.04 20.64
C GLN A 230 -6.56 9.16 21.23
N GLN A 231 -7.66 8.94 20.49
CA GLN A 231 -8.72 8.03 20.90
C GLN A 231 -8.22 6.61 21.08
N LEU A 232 -7.43 6.09 20.10
CA LEU A 232 -6.84 4.75 20.18
C LEU A 232 -5.89 4.59 21.36
N LYS A 233 -5.01 5.58 21.61
CA LYS A 233 -4.14 5.59 22.78
C LYS A 233 -4.91 5.55 24.10
N SER A 234 -6.02 6.27 24.19
CA SER A 234 -6.88 6.25 25.36
C SER A 234 -7.60 4.92 25.54
N LEU A 235 -8.15 4.37 24.46
CA LEU A 235 -8.87 3.08 24.49
C LEU A 235 -7.96 1.90 24.84
N MET A 236 -6.72 1.94 24.38
CA MET A 236 -5.76 0.83 24.50
C MET A 236 -4.71 1.04 25.59
N LYS A 237 -4.90 2.02 26.49
CA LYS A 237 -3.92 2.32 27.55
C LYS A 237 -3.55 1.11 28.40
N ASP A 238 -4.50 0.21 28.62
CA ASP A 238 -4.34 -0.98 29.48
C ASP A 238 -3.98 -2.27 28.69
N TRP A 239 -3.77 -2.15 27.35
CA TRP A 239 -3.43 -3.29 26.48
C TRP A 239 -1.95 -3.69 26.52
N GLY A 240 -1.13 -3.03 27.36
CA GLY A 240 0.28 -3.30 27.50
C GLY A 240 1.06 -3.21 26.18
N ARG A 241 1.95 -4.18 25.93
CA ARG A 241 2.80 -4.19 24.74
C ARG A 241 2.03 -4.29 23.40
N ASN A 242 0.83 -4.84 23.43
CA ASN A 242 0.02 -5.01 22.22
C ASN A 242 -0.67 -3.71 21.76
N ALA A 243 -0.78 -2.71 22.65
CA ALA A 243 -1.42 -1.43 22.34
C ALA A 243 -0.81 -0.75 21.10
N ASN A 244 0.50 -0.55 21.09
CA ASN A 244 1.20 0.12 20.01
C ASN A 244 1.03 -0.60 18.68
N ARG A 245 1.11 -1.92 18.66
CA ARG A 245 0.95 -2.71 17.45
C ARG A 245 -0.44 -2.54 16.85
N ASN A 246 -1.50 -2.62 17.69
CA ASN A 246 -2.87 -2.41 17.24
C ASN A 246 -3.08 -0.99 16.73
N ILE A 247 -2.51 0.02 17.42
CA ILE A 247 -2.54 1.41 16.95
C ILE A 247 -1.88 1.54 15.57
N TRP A 248 -0.71 0.95 15.35
CA TRP A 248 -0.04 0.99 14.05
C TRP A 248 -0.86 0.32 12.96
N GLN A 249 -1.45 -0.86 13.24
CA GLN A 249 -2.32 -1.55 12.28
C GLN A 249 -3.53 -0.69 11.85
N ILE A 250 -4.12 0.04 12.79
CA ILE A 250 -5.26 0.89 12.52
C ILE A 250 -4.85 2.18 11.81
N MET A 251 -3.71 2.78 12.20
CA MET A 251 -3.28 4.07 11.65
C MET A 251 -2.64 3.96 10.25
N ILE A 252 -2.16 2.81 9.87
CA ILE A 252 -1.66 2.54 8.52
C ILE A 252 -2.79 2.15 7.59
#